data_c530f2646591a32357892f16ceeb99f4
#
_entry.id   c530f2646591a32357892f16ceeb99f4
#
_cell.length_a   1.000
_cell.length_b   1.000
_cell.length_c   1.000
_cell.angle_alpha   90.00
_cell.angle_beta   90.00
_cell.angle_gamma   90.00
#
_symmetry.space_group_name_H-M   'P 1'
#
loop_
_entity.id
_entity.type
_entity.pdbx_description
1 polymer ?
#
loop_
_entity_poly.entity_id
_entity_poly.type
_entity_poly.pdbx_seq_one_letter_code
_entity_poly.pdbx_strand_id
1 'polypeptide(L)'
;MKVIKNKDGVRNSHTAHAEVMFSLDGQPRENSGRVIGAALCYGGNYKLRIDTDESEYHHFYAGINEDNSVYHLKSGEVFKTPELALTYSDEGLSGGSRNFHRWARTYKLANGDKLRKILLNSWEGVYFKINESGMKQMMADISSMGGELFVMDDGWFGDKYPRKTDRTSLGDWMVDKEKLPSGVGGLIDVAKRQGIKFGIWIEPEMANTQSELYEKHPDWVIKAPERDLVLGRGGTQVVLDLGNPQVQDFVFNVVDELMTNYPEIDYIKWDANMSILNHGSNYLGKDEQSHLYIAYHRGLENVCKRIRMKYPELTMQACASGGGRVNYGLLPYFDEFWTSDDTDALQRIYMQWGTSYFFPAIGMASHISAAPNHQTFRTIPLKYRIDVAMSGRLGMEIQPKNMTDDEKELCRKAIAEYKEIRPVVQMGDIYRLLSPYDKLGAASLMYVSPEKDKAVFYWWKLEHFMNQHLPRVVMAGLNSESRYRIRELNRIDKYPLSFEGQVFSGAYLMANGLEIPYNHNVDKPQKNEYSSRVLYLEEVDK
;
A
#
# COMPACT_ATOMS: atom_id res chain seq x y z
N MET A 1 12.35 14.00 -26.39
CA MET A 1 11.05 13.96 -25.69
C MET A 1 10.87 12.61 -25.01
N LYS A 2 10.49 12.60 -23.72
CA LYS A 2 9.97 11.41 -22.99
C LYS A 2 8.60 11.74 -22.43
N VAL A 3 7.69 10.77 -22.43
CA VAL A 3 6.32 10.93 -21.94
C VAL A 3 5.97 9.77 -21.03
N ILE A 4 5.39 10.08 -19.85
CA ILE A 4 4.73 9.16 -18.94
C ILE A 4 3.28 9.59 -18.88
N LYS A 5 2.33 8.70 -19.15
CA LYS A 5 0.91 9.02 -19.09
C LYS A 5 0.06 7.83 -18.70
N ASN A 6 -1.07 8.11 -18.09
CA ASN A 6 -2.12 7.15 -17.82
C ASN A 6 -3.47 7.66 -18.34
N LYS A 7 -4.35 6.73 -18.71
CA LYS A 7 -5.69 7.00 -19.25
C LYS A 7 -6.75 5.99 -18.78
N ASP A 8 -6.48 5.26 -17.72
CA ASP A 8 -7.33 4.16 -17.25
C ASP A 8 -8.52 4.62 -16.38
N GLY A 9 -8.58 5.92 -16.07
CA GLY A 9 -9.66 6.56 -15.31
C GLY A 9 -9.61 6.29 -13.82
N VAL A 10 -9.61 5.04 -13.39
CA VAL A 10 -9.63 4.62 -11.99
C VAL A 10 -8.26 4.11 -11.50
N ARG A 11 -7.71 3.10 -12.18
CA ARG A 11 -6.44 2.47 -11.80
C ARG A 11 -5.23 3.15 -12.46
N ASN A 12 -4.89 4.33 -11.98
CA ASN A 12 -3.95 5.22 -12.64
C ASN A 12 -2.47 4.95 -12.38
N SER A 13 -2.12 4.01 -11.46
CA SER A 13 -0.73 3.80 -11.04
C SER A 13 -0.19 2.39 -11.33
N HIS A 14 -0.91 1.52 -12.06
CA HIS A 14 -0.44 0.16 -12.37
C HIS A 14 0.70 0.14 -13.40
N THR A 15 0.66 1.00 -14.40
CA THR A 15 1.62 0.97 -15.52
C THR A 15 2.62 2.12 -15.49
N ALA A 16 2.29 3.19 -14.78
CA ALA A 16 3.10 4.38 -14.64
C ALA A 16 2.68 5.14 -13.38
N HIS A 17 3.56 5.98 -12.85
CA HIS A 17 3.29 6.83 -11.70
C HIS A 17 3.34 8.31 -12.07
N ALA A 18 2.58 9.13 -11.32
CA ALA A 18 2.55 10.58 -11.49
C ALA A 18 3.72 11.30 -10.79
N GLU A 19 4.72 10.53 -10.40
CA GLU A 19 5.92 10.97 -9.69
C GLU A 19 7.17 10.62 -10.50
N VAL A 20 8.16 11.53 -10.49
CA VAL A 20 9.45 11.34 -11.18
C VAL A 20 10.59 11.96 -10.36
N MET A 21 11.80 11.40 -10.50
CA MET A 21 13.03 12.00 -10.03
C MET A 21 14.01 12.19 -11.20
N PHE A 22 14.66 13.34 -11.22
CA PHE A 22 15.69 13.70 -12.18
C PHE A 22 17.04 13.78 -11.47
N SER A 23 18.00 12.95 -11.87
CA SER A 23 19.39 13.09 -11.45
C SER A 23 20.07 14.16 -12.28
N LEU A 24 20.70 15.15 -11.62
CA LEU A 24 21.39 16.25 -12.28
C LEU A 24 22.88 15.93 -12.54
N ASP A 25 23.41 14.90 -11.90
CA ASP A 25 24.82 14.52 -11.94
C ASP A 25 25.06 13.22 -12.73
N GLY A 26 24.20 12.93 -13.72
CA GLY A 26 24.27 11.72 -14.55
C GLY A 26 23.64 10.51 -13.89
N GLN A 27 24.38 9.42 -13.65
CA GLN A 27 23.85 8.20 -13.05
C GLN A 27 23.31 8.48 -11.65
N PRO A 28 22.03 8.14 -11.36
CA PRO A 28 21.44 8.36 -10.05
C PRO A 28 22.09 7.47 -9.00
N ARG A 29 22.29 8.02 -7.81
CA ARG A 29 22.81 7.30 -6.64
C ARG A 29 21.83 7.43 -5.48
N GLU A 30 21.81 6.44 -4.60
CA GLU A 30 20.85 6.43 -3.49
C GLU A 30 21.14 7.51 -2.45
N ASN A 31 22.39 7.68 -2.03
CA ASN A 31 22.74 8.53 -0.89
C ASN A 31 23.74 9.65 -1.25
N SER A 32 23.85 10.03 -2.51
CA SER A 32 24.69 11.13 -2.97
C SER A 32 24.29 11.64 -4.33
N GLY A 33 24.66 12.89 -4.64
CA GLY A 33 24.35 13.56 -5.90
C GLY A 33 23.06 14.38 -5.85
N ARG A 34 22.92 15.30 -6.81
CA ARG A 34 21.79 16.23 -6.88
C ARG A 34 20.61 15.64 -7.61
N VAL A 35 19.44 15.74 -7.03
CA VAL A 35 18.18 15.29 -7.63
C VAL A 35 17.08 16.33 -7.49
N ILE A 36 16.20 16.38 -8.48
CA ILE A 36 14.92 17.09 -8.41
C ILE A 36 13.83 16.02 -8.46
N GLY A 37 12.96 16.00 -7.45
CA GLY A 37 11.77 15.16 -7.42
C GLY A 37 10.53 15.99 -7.78
N ALA A 38 9.60 15.39 -8.51
CA ALA A 38 8.32 15.99 -8.88
C ALA A 38 7.19 14.98 -8.65
N ALA A 39 6.08 15.43 -8.07
CA ALA A 39 4.87 14.65 -7.84
C ALA A 39 3.64 15.46 -8.24
N LEU A 40 2.87 14.97 -9.20
CA LEU A 40 1.60 15.58 -9.58
C LEU A 40 0.51 15.13 -8.61
N CYS A 41 -0.07 16.06 -7.86
CA CYS A 41 -1.13 15.79 -6.88
C CYS A 41 -2.49 15.64 -7.57
N TYR A 42 -2.64 14.56 -8.34
CA TYR A 42 -3.84 14.28 -9.10
C TYR A 42 -4.14 12.78 -9.18
N GLY A 43 -5.33 12.39 -8.81
CA GLY A 43 -5.78 10.98 -8.81
C GLY A 43 -6.49 10.54 -10.10
N GLY A 44 -6.67 11.45 -11.08
CA GLY A 44 -7.24 11.15 -12.40
C GLY A 44 -6.19 10.80 -13.45
N ASN A 45 -6.59 10.84 -14.72
CA ASN A 45 -5.68 10.60 -15.85
C ASN A 45 -4.65 11.73 -15.97
N TYR A 46 -3.38 11.39 -15.97
CA TYR A 46 -2.28 12.36 -15.97
C TYR A 46 -1.32 12.16 -17.15
N LYS A 47 -0.53 13.20 -17.41
CA LYS A 47 0.57 13.20 -18.37
C LYS A 47 1.74 14.00 -17.82
N LEU A 48 2.91 13.38 -17.81
CA LEU A 48 4.19 14.00 -17.55
C LEU A 48 5.00 13.97 -18.84
N ARG A 49 5.63 15.06 -19.20
CA ARG A 49 6.45 15.16 -20.41
C ARG A 49 7.73 15.94 -20.13
N ILE A 50 8.85 15.47 -20.62
CA ILE A 50 10.10 16.21 -20.65
C ILE A 50 10.59 16.34 -22.09
N ASP A 51 10.85 17.56 -22.50
CA ASP A 51 11.41 17.93 -23.81
C ASP A 51 12.77 18.58 -23.62
N THR A 52 13.60 18.47 -24.62
CA THR A 52 14.85 19.23 -24.74
C THR A 52 14.73 20.08 -26.01
N ASP A 53 14.94 21.38 -25.89
CA ASP A 53 14.93 22.30 -27.01
C ASP A 53 16.28 22.32 -27.76
N GLU A 54 16.37 23.14 -28.81
CA GLU A 54 17.57 23.27 -29.63
C GLU A 54 18.76 23.91 -28.90
N SER A 55 18.51 24.58 -27.78
CA SER A 55 19.51 25.17 -26.89
C SER A 55 19.90 24.27 -25.74
N GLU A 56 19.47 23.00 -25.78
CA GLU A 56 19.71 21.96 -24.76
C GLU A 56 19.02 22.22 -23.40
N TYR A 57 18.08 23.18 -23.33
CA TYR A 57 17.26 23.36 -22.14
C TYR A 57 16.20 22.26 -22.03
N HIS A 58 16.02 21.76 -20.81
CA HIS A 58 15.01 20.75 -20.49
C HIS A 58 13.74 21.40 -19.95
N HIS A 59 12.61 21.09 -20.57
CA HIS A 59 11.29 21.58 -20.18
C HIS A 59 10.46 20.42 -19.64
N PHE A 60 10.04 20.53 -18.38
CA PHE A 60 9.18 19.54 -17.74
C PHE A 60 7.75 20.05 -17.65
N TYR A 61 6.80 19.25 -18.14
CA TYR A 61 5.37 19.52 -18.14
C TYR A 61 4.67 18.42 -17.35
N ALA A 62 3.74 18.81 -16.49
CA ALA A 62 2.92 17.90 -15.70
C ALA A 62 1.48 18.40 -15.64
N GLY A 63 0.51 17.54 -15.81
CA GLY A 63 -0.89 17.92 -15.78
C GLY A 63 -1.87 16.80 -16.09
N ILE A 64 -3.11 17.17 -16.29
CA ILE A 64 -4.17 16.27 -16.74
C ILE A 64 -3.84 15.77 -18.14
N ASN A 65 -4.06 14.47 -18.36
CA ASN A 65 -3.93 13.89 -19.70
C ASN A 65 -5.11 14.35 -20.57
N GLU A 66 -4.78 14.97 -21.71
CA GLU A 66 -5.74 15.47 -22.67
C GLU A 66 -6.40 14.38 -23.54
N ASP A 67 -5.89 13.15 -23.51
CA ASP A 67 -6.46 12.04 -24.29
C ASP A 67 -7.92 11.80 -23.86
N ASN A 68 -8.88 12.04 -24.77
CA ASN A 68 -10.32 11.99 -24.53
C ASN A 68 -10.81 12.89 -23.37
N SER A 69 -10.11 13.97 -23.06
CA SER A 69 -10.40 14.87 -21.93
C SER A 69 -10.37 16.34 -22.34
N VAL A 70 -10.88 16.66 -23.54
CA VAL A 70 -11.06 18.05 -23.95
C VAL A 70 -12.10 18.69 -23.03
N TYR A 71 -11.71 19.74 -22.31
CA TYR A 71 -12.57 20.44 -21.37
C TYR A 71 -13.08 21.75 -21.98
N HIS A 72 -14.39 21.91 -22.03
CA HIS A 72 -15.07 23.12 -22.52
C HIS A 72 -15.31 24.07 -21.33
N LEU A 73 -14.42 25.04 -21.16
CA LEU A 73 -14.52 26.05 -20.11
C LEU A 73 -15.57 27.11 -20.50
N LYS A 74 -16.63 27.24 -19.71
CA LYS A 74 -17.71 28.21 -19.97
C LYS A 74 -17.30 29.59 -19.51
N SER A 75 -17.93 30.63 -20.08
CA SER A 75 -17.70 32.02 -19.68
C SER A 75 -17.94 32.21 -18.19
N GLY A 76 -16.99 32.79 -17.48
CA GLY A 76 -17.04 32.99 -16.02
C GLY A 76 -16.67 31.76 -15.17
N GLU A 77 -16.45 30.61 -15.77
CA GLU A 77 -15.97 29.42 -15.06
C GLU A 77 -14.46 29.49 -14.81
N VAL A 78 -14.03 28.94 -13.67
CA VAL A 78 -12.61 28.80 -13.32
C VAL A 78 -12.23 27.33 -13.28
N PHE A 79 -11.23 26.95 -14.06
CA PHE A 79 -10.64 25.62 -14.04
C PHE A 79 -9.36 25.63 -13.18
N LYS A 80 -9.39 24.93 -12.05
CA LYS A 80 -8.22 24.76 -11.20
C LYS A 80 -7.43 23.54 -11.67
N THR A 81 -6.18 23.76 -12.09
CA THR A 81 -5.26 22.67 -12.44
C THR A 81 -4.75 21.93 -11.20
N PRO A 82 -4.31 20.67 -11.33
CA PRO A 82 -3.67 19.96 -10.23
C PRO A 82 -2.42 20.68 -9.70
N GLU A 83 -2.13 20.47 -8.42
CA GLU A 83 -0.88 20.92 -7.80
C GLU A 83 0.29 20.06 -8.29
N LEU A 84 1.45 20.67 -8.51
CA LEU A 84 2.72 19.99 -8.75
C LEU A 84 3.65 20.24 -7.56
N ALA A 85 3.96 19.20 -6.80
CA ALA A 85 4.95 19.29 -5.73
C ALA A 85 6.36 19.05 -6.29
N LEU A 86 7.30 19.90 -5.90
CA LEU A 86 8.71 19.80 -6.30
C LEU A 86 9.60 19.72 -5.06
N THR A 87 10.66 18.94 -5.15
CA THR A 87 11.71 18.90 -4.12
C THR A 87 13.09 18.86 -4.76
N TYR A 88 14.09 19.36 -4.03
CA TYR A 88 15.51 19.25 -4.35
C TYR A 88 16.24 18.55 -3.21
N SER A 89 17.23 17.74 -3.55
CA SER A 89 18.18 17.15 -2.60
C SER A 89 19.55 17.01 -3.25
N ASP A 90 20.61 17.17 -2.46
CA ASP A 90 21.99 16.83 -2.80
C ASP A 90 22.46 15.52 -2.15
N GLU A 91 21.56 14.87 -1.40
CA GLU A 91 21.75 13.56 -0.77
C GLU A 91 21.19 12.39 -1.61
N GLY A 92 21.17 12.52 -2.93
CA GLY A 92 20.72 11.50 -3.88
C GLY A 92 19.22 11.19 -3.83
N LEU A 93 18.86 10.04 -4.40
CA LEU A 93 17.47 9.59 -4.50
C LEU A 93 16.82 9.39 -3.13
N SER A 94 17.56 8.82 -2.15
CA SER A 94 17.05 8.64 -0.79
C SER A 94 16.79 9.98 -0.10
N GLY A 95 17.60 11.01 -0.37
CA GLY A 95 17.35 12.37 0.11
C GLY A 95 16.03 12.96 -0.44
N GLY A 96 15.81 12.83 -1.76
CA GLY A 96 14.55 13.20 -2.39
C GLY A 96 13.36 12.44 -1.80
N SER A 97 13.53 11.13 -1.56
CA SER A 97 12.50 10.29 -0.91
C SER A 97 12.17 10.79 0.49
N ARG A 98 13.17 11.06 1.33
CA ARG A 98 12.96 11.58 2.69
C ARG A 98 12.17 12.88 2.70
N ASN A 99 12.44 13.78 1.75
CA ASN A 99 11.69 15.03 1.62
C ASN A 99 10.21 14.76 1.32
N PHE A 100 9.90 13.87 0.34
CA PHE A 100 8.52 13.47 0.05
C PHE A 100 7.86 12.76 1.23
N HIS A 101 8.57 11.87 1.93
CA HIS A 101 8.02 11.12 3.06
C HIS A 101 7.64 12.04 4.22
N ARG A 102 8.50 12.97 4.59
CA ARG A 102 8.23 13.96 5.65
C ARG A 102 7.06 14.87 5.26
N TRP A 103 7.07 15.38 4.02
CA TRP A 103 5.98 16.18 3.48
C TRP A 103 4.67 15.39 3.43
N ALA A 104 4.69 14.13 2.99
CA ALA A 104 3.51 13.28 2.96
C ALA A 104 2.92 13.08 4.35
N ARG A 105 3.73 12.72 5.34
CA ARG A 105 3.27 12.52 6.72
C ARG A 105 2.67 13.79 7.32
N THR A 106 3.25 14.94 7.04
CA THR A 106 2.84 16.21 7.66
C THR A 106 1.64 16.85 6.97
N TYR A 107 1.52 16.73 5.63
CA TYR A 107 0.60 17.59 4.87
C TYR A 107 -0.32 16.85 3.89
N LYS A 108 -0.05 15.59 3.55
CA LYS A 108 -0.79 14.91 2.48
C LYS A 108 -1.45 13.61 2.91
N LEU A 109 -0.84 12.81 3.74
CA LEU A 109 -1.42 11.55 4.18
C LEU A 109 -2.45 11.81 5.29
N ALA A 110 -3.65 11.29 5.15
CA ALA A 110 -4.65 11.37 6.22
C ALA A 110 -4.07 10.72 7.50
N ASN A 111 -4.22 11.41 8.65
CA ASN A 111 -3.66 10.96 9.93
C ASN A 111 -2.20 10.51 9.83
N GLY A 112 -1.36 11.23 9.08
CA GLY A 112 0.03 10.87 8.81
C GLY A 112 0.95 10.84 10.04
N ASP A 113 0.48 11.35 11.16
CA ASP A 113 1.12 11.36 12.48
C ASP A 113 0.69 10.19 13.39
N LYS A 114 -0.33 9.39 13.00
CA LYS A 114 -0.86 8.28 13.81
C LYS A 114 -0.31 6.95 13.33
N LEU A 115 0.36 6.20 14.23
CA LEU A 115 0.86 4.86 13.93
C LEU A 115 -0.26 3.90 13.52
N ARG A 116 -0.01 3.09 12.50
CA ARG A 116 -0.97 2.11 11.97
C ARG A 116 -0.97 0.84 12.79
N LYS A 117 -2.16 0.25 12.92
CA LYS A 117 -2.38 -1.01 13.65
C LYS A 117 -1.90 -2.21 12.84
N ILE A 118 -1.47 -3.27 13.55
CA ILE A 118 -1.14 -4.56 12.95
C ILE A 118 -2.44 -5.31 12.71
N LEU A 119 -2.73 -5.63 11.45
CA LEU A 119 -3.99 -6.26 11.07
C LEU A 119 -3.83 -7.69 10.55
N LEU A 120 -4.92 -8.44 10.59
CA LEU A 120 -5.16 -9.64 9.76
C LEU A 120 -6.30 -9.35 8.79
N ASN A 121 -6.03 -9.47 7.49
CA ASN A 121 -7.05 -9.42 6.43
C ASN A 121 -7.49 -10.83 6.07
N SER A 122 -8.79 -11.04 5.85
CA SER A 122 -9.36 -12.36 5.59
C SER A 122 -9.21 -12.82 4.13
N TRP A 123 -8.83 -11.95 3.18
CA TRP A 123 -8.90 -12.27 1.75
C TRP A 123 -8.14 -13.54 1.38
N GLU A 124 -6.83 -13.55 1.48
CA GLU A 124 -6.04 -14.75 1.15
C GLU A 124 -6.25 -15.92 2.12
N GLY A 125 -6.87 -15.65 3.27
CA GLY A 125 -7.23 -16.69 4.22
C GLY A 125 -8.44 -17.53 3.81
N VAL A 126 -9.46 -16.91 3.21
CA VAL A 126 -10.75 -17.57 2.92
C VAL A 126 -11.39 -17.17 1.59
N TYR A 127 -10.92 -16.11 0.95
CA TYR A 127 -11.56 -15.51 -0.24
C TYR A 127 -13.06 -15.25 0.01
N PHE A 128 -13.93 -15.58 -0.94
CA PHE A 128 -15.40 -15.44 -0.81
C PHE A 128 -16.05 -16.42 0.20
N LYS A 129 -15.29 -17.34 0.80
CA LYS A 129 -15.80 -18.37 1.73
C LYS A 129 -15.96 -17.82 3.15
N ILE A 130 -16.38 -16.57 3.26
CA ILE A 130 -16.70 -15.94 4.53
C ILE A 130 -17.84 -16.71 5.21
N ASN A 131 -17.67 -16.99 6.51
CA ASN A 131 -18.70 -17.48 7.39
C ASN A 131 -18.42 -17.03 8.82
N GLU A 132 -19.46 -16.92 9.63
CA GLU A 132 -19.38 -16.33 10.97
C GLU A 132 -18.40 -17.04 11.90
N SER A 133 -18.39 -18.38 11.90
CA SER A 133 -17.49 -19.16 12.77
C SER A 133 -16.03 -19.00 12.36
N GLY A 134 -15.74 -18.99 11.05
CA GLY A 134 -14.40 -18.75 10.51
C GLY A 134 -13.86 -17.36 10.85
N MET A 135 -14.70 -16.31 10.71
CA MET A 135 -14.32 -14.94 11.06
C MET A 135 -14.02 -14.82 12.57
N LYS A 136 -14.87 -15.41 13.43
CA LYS A 136 -14.65 -15.44 14.88
C LYS A 136 -13.33 -16.14 15.24
N GLN A 137 -13.00 -17.25 14.56
CA GLN A 137 -11.75 -17.96 14.80
C GLN A 137 -10.53 -17.14 14.36
N MET A 138 -10.58 -16.52 13.17
CA MET A 138 -9.48 -15.66 12.70
C MET A 138 -9.25 -14.45 13.62
N MET A 139 -10.30 -13.88 14.19
CA MET A 139 -10.19 -12.81 15.19
C MET A 139 -9.51 -13.29 16.48
N ALA A 140 -9.86 -14.48 16.96
CA ALA A 140 -9.22 -15.08 18.14
C ALA A 140 -7.73 -15.38 17.86
N ASP A 141 -7.42 -15.92 16.69
CA ASP A 141 -6.05 -16.25 16.31
C ASP A 141 -5.16 -14.99 16.25
N ILE A 142 -5.60 -13.93 15.56
CA ILE A 142 -4.79 -12.70 15.45
C ILE A 142 -4.65 -11.99 16.80
N SER A 143 -5.69 -11.99 17.64
CA SER A 143 -5.62 -11.46 19.00
C SER A 143 -4.59 -12.23 19.84
N SER A 144 -4.59 -13.57 19.77
CA SER A 144 -3.63 -14.41 20.50
C SER A 144 -2.18 -14.18 20.08
N MET A 145 -1.94 -13.82 18.83
CA MET A 145 -0.63 -13.45 18.32
C MET A 145 -0.24 -11.99 18.64
N GLY A 146 -1.16 -11.21 19.23
CA GLY A 146 -0.90 -9.82 19.60
C GLY A 146 -1.22 -8.79 18.50
N GLY A 147 -1.94 -9.19 17.46
CA GLY A 147 -2.46 -8.25 16.47
C GLY A 147 -3.53 -7.31 17.05
N GLU A 148 -3.87 -6.27 16.33
CA GLU A 148 -4.65 -5.14 16.86
C GLU A 148 -5.96 -4.90 16.09
N LEU A 149 -6.08 -5.47 14.88
CA LEU A 149 -7.21 -5.22 13.96
C LEU A 149 -7.48 -6.46 13.12
N PHE A 150 -8.75 -6.78 12.93
CA PHE A 150 -9.21 -7.77 11.95
C PHE A 150 -10.00 -7.06 10.86
N VAL A 151 -9.70 -7.35 9.59
CA VAL A 151 -10.41 -6.80 8.42
C VAL A 151 -11.12 -7.92 7.68
N MET A 152 -12.45 -7.88 7.67
CA MET A 152 -13.28 -8.75 6.85
C MET A 152 -13.29 -8.22 5.41
N ASP A 153 -12.71 -8.99 4.50
CA ASP A 153 -12.59 -8.64 3.08
C ASP A 153 -13.84 -8.99 2.26
N ASP A 154 -13.76 -9.00 0.92
CA ASP A 154 -14.87 -9.23 -0.01
C ASP A 154 -15.59 -10.57 0.27
N GLY A 155 -16.92 -10.55 0.09
CA GLY A 155 -17.76 -11.74 0.19
C GLY A 155 -18.79 -11.74 1.33
N TRP A 156 -18.92 -10.67 2.11
CA TRP A 156 -19.80 -10.58 3.29
C TRP A 156 -21.25 -10.15 2.97
N PHE A 157 -21.52 -9.67 1.76
CA PHE A 157 -22.76 -8.99 1.36
C PHE A 157 -23.52 -9.72 0.24
N GLY A 158 -24.71 -9.23 -0.07
CA GLY A 158 -25.58 -9.70 -1.14
C GLY A 158 -26.71 -10.58 -0.62
N ASP A 159 -27.95 -10.06 -0.69
CA ASP A 159 -29.17 -10.77 -0.28
C ASP A 159 -29.78 -11.51 -1.49
N LYS A 160 -30.32 -10.79 -2.45
CA LYS A 160 -30.93 -11.36 -3.65
C LYS A 160 -29.96 -12.17 -4.50
N TYR A 161 -28.75 -11.67 -4.62
CA TYR A 161 -27.65 -12.28 -5.39
C TYR A 161 -26.46 -12.53 -4.45
N PRO A 162 -26.32 -13.68 -3.75
CA PRO A 162 -25.23 -13.89 -2.79
C PRO A 162 -23.85 -13.72 -3.41
N ARG A 163 -22.95 -13.00 -2.73
CA ARG A 163 -21.57 -12.76 -3.13
C ARG A 163 -20.70 -14.00 -2.92
N LYS A 164 -20.82 -15.00 -3.80
CA LYS A 164 -20.03 -16.24 -3.78
C LYS A 164 -18.78 -16.18 -4.68
N THR A 165 -18.75 -15.23 -5.58
CA THR A 165 -17.64 -14.91 -6.51
C THR A 165 -17.68 -13.42 -6.81
N ASP A 166 -16.75 -12.92 -7.60
CA ASP A 166 -16.70 -11.53 -8.05
C ASP A 166 -17.75 -11.16 -9.13
N ARG A 167 -18.67 -12.07 -9.45
CA ARG A 167 -19.61 -11.91 -10.58
C ARG A 167 -20.98 -11.38 -10.19
N THR A 168 -21.30 -11.31 -8.90
CA THR A 168 -22.62 -10.92 -8.41
C THR A 168 -22.55 -9.94 -7.26
N SER A 169 -23.64 -9.22 -7.02
CA SER A 169 -23.94 -8.40 -5.84
C SER A 169 -23.10 -7.16 -5.63
N LEU A 170 -22.03 -6.93 -6.38
CA LEU A 170 -21.29 -5.68 -6.20
C LEU A 170 -22.22 -4.49 -6.46
N GLY A 171 -22.37 -3.61 -5.46
CA GLY A 171 -23.39 -2.57 -5.40
C GLY A 171 -24.47 -2.79 -4.33
N ASP A 172 -24.67 -4.04 -3.89
CA ASP A 172 -25.69 -4.43 -2.92
C ASP A 172 -25.06 -4.67 -1.54
N TRP A 173 -24.94 -3.64 -0.73
CA TRP A 173 -24.16 -3.66 0.53
C TRP A 173 -24.96 -4.19 1.73
N MET A 174 -25.94 -5.06 1.48
CA MET A 174 -26.67 -5.75 2.53
C MET A 174 -25.95 -7.01 2.98
N VAL A 175 -25.91 -7.24 4.28
CA VAL A 175 -25.23 -8.40 4.89
C VAL A 175 -25.88 -9.71 4.42
N ASP A 176 -25.08 -10.65 3.92
CA ASP A 176 -25.51 -12.02 3.66
C ASP A 176 -25.78 -12.75 4.99
N LYS A 177 -27.07 -12.94 5.34
CA LYS A 177 -27.49 -13.55 6.60
C LYS A 177 -27.27 -15.05 6.68
N GLU A 178 -27.07 -15.74 5.56
CA GLU A 178 -26.67 -17.14 5.54
C GLU A 178 -25.22 -17.30 6.00
N LYS A 179 -24.35 -16.41 5.55
CA LYS A 179 -22.93 -16.38 5.95
C LYS A 179 -22.71 -15.83 7.36
N LEU A 180 -23.43 -14.78 7.71
CA LEU A 180 -23.28 -14.00 8.93
C LEU A 180 -24.65 -13.88 9.65
N PRO A 181 -25.14 -14.93 10.30
CA PRO A 181 -26.44 -14.91 11.00
C PRO A 181 -26.56 -13.79 12.05
N SER A 182 -25.48 -13.49 12.78
CA SER A 182 -25.42 -12.39 13.76
C SER A 182 -25.16 -11.02 13.13
N GLY A 183 -24.95 -10.96 11.81
CA GLY A 183 -24.60 -9.73 11.09
C GLY A 183 -23.21 -9.21 11.42
N VAL A 184 -22.90 -8.03 10.89
CA VAL A 184 -21.62 -7.32 11.15
C VAL A 184 -21.49 -6.95 12.63
N GLY A 185 -22.59 -6.51 13.26
CA GLY A 185 -22.57 -6.16 14.70
C GLY A 185 -22.15 -7.33 15.60
N GLY A 186 -22.60 -8.55 15.29
CA GLY A 186 -22.17 -9.74 16.06
C GLY A 186 -20.68 -10.03 15.94
N LEU A 187 -20.04 -9.74 14.79
CA LEU A 187 -18.59 -9.86 14.63
C LEU A 187 -17.84 -8.73 15.36
N ILE A 188 -18.35 -7.51 15.33
CA ILE A 188 -17.79 -6.37 16.08
C ILE A 188 -17.77 -6.67 17.59
N ASP A 189 -18.85 -7.25 18.13
CA ASP A 189 -18.89 -7.65 19.52
C ASP A 189 -17.84 -8.72 19.87
N VAL A 190 -17.55 -9.63 18.93
CA VAL A 190 -16.46 -10.61 19.10
C VAL A 190 -15.10 -9.91 19.09
N ALA A 191 -14.85 -9.01 18.15
CA ALA A 191 -13.61 -8.25 18.09
C ALA A 191 -13.35 -7.48 19.39
N LYS A 192 -14.38 -6.80 19.92
CA LYS A 192 -14.32 -6.11 21.22
C LYS A 192 -13.94 -7.07 22.38
N ARG A 193 -14.58 -8.24 22.45
CA ARG A 193 -14.24 -9.23 23.48
C ARG A 193 -12.82 -9.78 23.36
N GLN A 194 -12.28 -9.82 22.13
CA GLN A 194 -10.90 -10.21 21.87
C GLN A 194 -9.89 -9.06 22.04
N GLY A 195 -10.36 -7.85 22.38
CA GLY A 195 -9.50 -6.67 22.57
C GLY A 195 -8.88 -6.12 21.29
N ILE A 196 -9.46 -6.43 20.14
CA ILE A 196 -9.02 -5.94 18.82
C ILE A 196 -10.08 -5.06 18.16
N LYS A 197 -9.65 -4.28 17.15
CA LYS A 197 -10.53 -3.48 16.31
C LYS A 197 -11.10 -4.31 15.16
N PHE A 198 -12.15 -3.79 14.53
CA PHE A 198 -12.81 -4.40 13.37
C PHE A 198 -12.77 -3.47 12.17
N GLY A 199 -12.50 -4.02 10.99
CA GLY A 199 -12.54 -3.35 9.70
C GLY A 199 -13.31 -4.14 8.66
N ILE A 200 -13.69 -3.46 7.58
CA ILE A 200 -14.52 -4.03 6.52
C ILE A 200 -14.05 -3.56 5.14
N TRP A 201 -14.21 -4.42 4.14
CA TRP A 201 -13.92 -4.13 2.74
C TRP A 201 -15.18 -3.62 2.02
N ILE A 202 -14.99 -2.64 1.14
CA ILE A 202 -15.99 -2.16 0.19
C ILE A 202 -15.35 -1.84 -1.17
N GLU A 203 -16.15 -1.90 -2.25
CA GLU A 203 -15.80 -1.46 -3.61
C GLU A 203 -16.97 -0.64 -4.18
N PRO A 204 -17.24 0.57 -3.64
CA PRO A 204 -18.50 1.26 -3.87
C PRO A 204 -18.58 2.04 -5.19
N GLU A 205 -17.47 2.14 -5.92
CA GLU A 205 -17.40 2.78 -7.24
C GLU A 205 -17.79 1.83 -8.40
N MET A 206 -18.07 0.55 -8.09
CA MET A 206 -18.31 -0.51 -9.06
C MET A 206 -19.63 -1.21 -8.76
N ALA A 207 -20.19 -1.86 -9.78
CA ALA A 207 -21.34 -2.74 -9.65
C ALA A 207 -21.18 -3.98 -10.53
N ASN A 208 -21.89 -5.06 -10.18
CA ASN A 208 -22.12 -6.15 -11.12
C ASN A 208 -23.42 -5.94 -11.89
N THR A 209 -23.48 -6.40 -13.13
CA THR A 209 -24.75 -6.43 -13.89
C THR A 209 -25.81 -7.34 -13.25
N GLN A 210 -25.36 -8.30 -12.44
CA GLN A 210 -26.22 -9.11 -11.58
C GLN A 210 -26.18 -8.57 -10.15
N SER A 211 -26.85 -7.42 -9.94
CA SER A 211 -27.07 -6.76 -8.65
C SER A 211 -28.40 -6.03 -8.65
N GLU A 212 -29.00 -5.82 -7.48
CA GLU A 212 -30.20 -5.01 -7.33
C GLU A 212 -29.94 -3.54 -7.70
N LEU A 213 -28.74 -3.04 -7.41
CA LEU A 213 -28.33 -1.69 -7.81
C LEU A 213 -28.44 -1.50 -9.32
N TYR A 214 -27.88 -2.42 -10.11
CA TYR A 214 -27.91 -2.33 -11.56
C TYR A 214 -29.32 -2.50 -12.13
N GLU A 215 -30.14 -3.36 -11.52
CA GLU A 215 -31.56 -3.50 -11.91
C GLU A 215 -32.37 -2.20 -11.73
N LYS A 216 -32.08 -1.47 -10.63
CA LYS A 216 -32.78 -0.22 -10.29
C LYS A 216 -32.22 0.99 -11.06
N HIS A 217 -30.91 1.00 -11.30
CA HIS A 217 -30.19 2.14 -11.85
C HIS A 217 -29.19 1.75 -12.96
N PRO A 218 -29.69 1.16 -14.08
CA PRO A 218 -28.83 0.81 -15.21
C PRO A 218 -28.23 2.05 -15.91
N ASP A 219 -28.79 3.22 -15.65
CA ASP A 219 -28.37 4.52 -16.15
C ASP A 219 -27.19 5.14 -15.36
N TRP A 220 -26.85 4.59 -14.18
CA TRP A 220 -25.76 5.09 -13.34
C TRP A 220 -24.36 4.60 -13.76
N VAL A 221 -24.27 3.73 -14.74
CA VAL A 221 -22.99 3.17 -15.18
C VAL A 221 -22.36 4.01 -16.28
N ILE A 222 -21.03 4.03 -16.27
CA ILE A 222 -20.26 4.60 -17.38
C ILE A 222 -20.49 3.76 -18.63
N LYS A 223 -21.07 4.41 -19.64
CA LYS A 223 -21.40 3.80 -20.92
C LYS A 223 -21.42 4.86 -22.02
N ALA A 224 -20.75 4.58 -23.11
CA ALA A 224 -20.85 5.46 -24.29
C ALA A 224 -22.30 5.44 -24.81
N PRO A 225 -22.90 6.62 -25.05
CA PRO A 225 -24.21 6.69 -25.67
C PRO A 225 -24.27 5.89 -26.96
N GLU A 226 -25.38 5.21 -27.22
CA GLU A 226 -25.64 4.44 -28.45
C GLU A 226 -24.65 3.28 -28.73
N ARG A 227 -23.87 2.83 -27.71
CA ARG A 227 -22.97 1.67 -27.79
C ARG A 227 -23.35 0.62 -26.76
N ASP A 228 -22.97 -0.62 -27.02
CA ASP A 228 -23.14 -1.71 -26.07
C ASP A 228 -22.30 -1.46 -24.82
N LEU A 229 -22.77 -2.00 -23.70
CA LEU A 229 -22.06 -1.94 -22.43
C LEU A 229 -20.80 -2.81 -22.51
N VAL A 230 -19.66 -2.25 -22.12
CA VAL A 230 -18.40 -2.99 -22.01
C VAL A 230 -18.21 -3.45 -20.58
N LEU A 231 -18.10 -4.76 -20.40
CA LEU A 231 -17.98 -5.40 -19.09
C LEU A 231 -16.54 -5.79 -18.79
N GLY A 232 -16.11 -5.51 -17.57
CA GLY A 232 -14.82 -5.93 -17.03
C GLY A 232 -14.91 -7.17 -16.13
N ARG A 233 -13.79 -7.60 -15.58
CA ARG A 233 -13.66 -8.68 -14.59
C ARG A 233 -14.56 -9.89 -14.88
N GLY A 234 -14.19 -10.62 -15.93
CA GLY A 234 -14.94 -11.83 -16.32
C GLY A 234 -16.31 -11.56 -16.96
N GLY A 235 -16.52 -10.33 -17.45
CA GLY A 235 -17.72 -9.98 -18.19
C GLY A 235 -18.94 -9.65 -17.33
N THR A 236 -18.75 -9.16 -16.11
CA THR A 236 -19.86 -8.90 -15.18
C THR A 236 -19.78 -7.57 -14.45
N GLN A 237 -18.64 -6.90 -14.44
CA GLN A 237 -18.43 -5.69 -13.64
C GLN A 237 -18.49 -4.42 -14.49
N VAL A 238 -19.05 -3.36 -13.91
CA VAL A 238 -19.20 -2.02 -14.50
C VAL A 238 -18.70 -0.95 -13.52
N VAL A 239 -18.32 0.22 -14.04
CA VAL A 239 -17.93 1.38 -13.24
C VAL A 239 -19.13 2.31 -13.13
N LEU A 240 -19.43 2.79 -11.91
CA LEU A 240 -20.46 3.78 -11.66
C LEU A 240 -19.97 5.18 -12.06
N ASP A 241 -20.87 6.01 -12.62
CA ASP A 241 -20.54 7.36 -13.09
C ASP A 241 -20.52 8.37 -11.95
N LEU A 242 -19.37 8.55 -11.31
CA LEU A 242 -19.16 9.58 -10.27
C LEU A 242 -19.25 11.02 -10.78
N GLY A 243 -19.38 11.26 -12.09
CA GLY A 243 -19.80 12.56 -12.62
C GLY A 243 -21.22 12.91 -12.23
N ASN A 244 -22.07 11.91 -11.94
CA ASN A 244 -23.45 12.07 -11.52
C ASN A 244 -23.55 12.27 -9.99
N PRO A 245 -24.12 13.41 -9.50
CA PRO A 245 -24.29 13.66 -8.07
C PRO A 245 -25.11 12.58 -7.33
N GLN A 246 -26.08 11.94 -7.96
CA GLN A 246 -26.86 10.86 -7.34
C GLN A 246 -25.99 9.63 -7.07
N VAL A 247 -25.05 9.33 -7.96
CA VAL A 247 -24.06 8.27 -7.76
C VAL A 247 -23.07 8.64 -6.65
N GLN A 248 -22.65 9.91 -6.57
CA GLN A 248 -21.83 10.41 -5.47
C GLN A 248 -22.55 10.24 -4.11
N ASP A 249 -23.84 10.56 -4.05
CA ASP A 249 -24.65 10.37 -2.84
C ASP A 249 -24.78 8.89 -2.48
N PHE A 250 -24.99 8.02 -3.45
CA PHE A 250 -25.03 6.58 -3.23
C PHE A 250 -23.69 6.08 -2.63
N VAL A 251 -22.57 6.42 -3.25
CA VAL A 251 -21.22 5.98 -2.78
C VAL A 251 -20.91 6.54 -1.38
N PHE A 252 -21.27 7.79 -1.11
CA PHE A 252 -21.16 8.35 0.24
C PHE A 252 -22.02 7.57 1.24
N ASN A 253 -23.29 7.27 0.88
CA ASN A 253 -24.22 6.58 1.75
C ASN A 253 -23.78 5.15 2.09
N VAL A 254 -23.06 4.44 1.21
CA VAL A 254 -22.48 3.13 1.53
C VAL A 254 -21.61 3.21 2.78
N VAL A 255 -20.75 4.21 2.87
CA VAL A 255 -19.90 4.43 4.06
C VAL A 255 -20.72 4.97 5.24
N ASP A 256 -21.59 5.91 4.96
CA ASP A 256 -22.41 6.57 5.99
C ASP A 256 -23.33 5.60 6.73
N GLU A 257 -23.99 4.69 6.02
CA GLU A 257 -24.83 3.64 6.59
C GLU A 257 -24.03 2.63 7.42
N LEU A 258 -22.85 2.21 6.93
CA LEU A 258 -21.95 1.34 7.69
C LEU A 258 -21.54 2.00 9.01
N MET A 259 -21.09 3.24 8.96
CA MET A 259 -20.63 3.97 10.14
C MET A 259 -21.78 4.37 11.08
N THR A 260 -22.97 4.61 10.57
CA THR A 260 -24.16 4.91 11.39
C THR A 260 -24.67 3.68 12.11
N ASN A 261 -24.75 2.55 11.40
CA ASN A 261 -25.23 1.28 11.97
C ASN A 261 -24.18 0.59 12.85
N TYR A 262 -22.88 0.82 12.57
CA TYR A 262 -21.75 0.17 13.21
C TYR A 262 -20.63 1.18 13.51
N PRO A 263 -20.85 2.12 14.45
CA PRO A 263 -19.87 3.20 14.72
C PRO A 263 -18.53 2.71 15.27
N GLU A 264 -18.43 1.45 15.62
CA GLU A 264 -17.18 0.82 16.09
C GLU A 264 -16.30 0.26 14.96
N ILE A 265 -16.73 0.37 13.70
CA ILE A 265 -15.85 0.10 12.56
C ILE A 265 -14.68 1.11 12.63
N ASP A 266 -13.48 0.59 12.74
CA ASP A 266 -12.24 1.38 12.89
C ASP A 266 -11.50 1.54 11.55
N TYR A 267 -11.87 0.70 10.56
CA TYR A 267 -11.10 0.60 9.32
C TYR A 267 -11.98 0.20 8.13
N ILE A 268 -11.78 0.88 7.02
CA ILE A 268 -12.37 0.51 5.73
C ILE A 268 -11.27 0.30 4.69
N LYS A 269 -11.24 -0.91 4.09
CA LYS A 269 -10.49 -1.16 2.86
C LYS A 269 -11.38 -0.81 1.67
N TRP A 270 -11.06 0.28 0.98
CA TRP A 270 -11.80 0.76 -0.18
C TRP A 270 -11.10 0.34 -1.46
N ASP A 271 -11.72 -0.55 -2.20
CA ASP A 271 -11.21 -1.10 -3.44
C ASP A 271 -11.84 -0.45 -4.68
N ALA A 272 -11.19 -0.64 -5.84
CA ALA A 272 -11.67 -0.20 -7.16
C ALA A 272 -10.97 -1.02 -8.25
N ASN A 273 -11.57 -2.16 -8.60
CA ASN A 273 -10.88 -3.21 -9.36
C ASN A 273 -11.04 -3.11 -10.88
N MET A 274 -11.67 -2.07 -11.38
CA MET A 274 -11.91 -1.90 -12.81
C MET A 274 -11.46 -0.53 -13.31
N SER A 275 -10.87 -0.48 -14.51
CA SER A 275 -10.62 0.75 -15.26
C SER A 275 -11.84 1.15 -16.08
N ILE A 276 -11.93 2.41 -16.50
CA ILE A 276 -12.99 2.88 -17.41
C ILE A 276 -12.68 2.35 -18.80
N LEU A 277 -13.48 1.36 -19.25
CA LEU A 277 -13.29 0.69 -20.54
C LEU A 277 -14.15 1.32 -21.66
N ASN A 278 -15.24 1.97 -21.30
CA ASN A 278 -16.21 2.53 -22.23
C ASN A 278 -16.51 3.99 -21.89
N HIS A 279 -15.77 4.89 -22.54
CA HIS A 279 -15.84 6.32 -22.27
C HIS A 279 -17.19 6.90 -22.71
N GLY A 280 -17.99 7.33 -21.76
CA GLY A 280 -19.26 8.00 -21.97
C GLY A 280 -20.11 8.03 -20.71
N SER A 281 -21.04 8.97 -20.63
CA SER A 281 -21.90 9.21 -19.48
C SER A 281 -23.35 9.44 -19.92
N ASN A 282 -24.29 8.79 -19.23
CA ASN A 282 -25.72 9.08 -19.41
C ASN A 282 -26.12 10.39 -18.71
N TYR A 283 -25.29 10.88 -17.79
CA TYR A 283 -25.55 12.12 -17.03
C TYR A 283 -25.01 13.36 -17.74
N LEU A 284 -23.79 13.29 -18.28
CA LEU A 284 -23.15 14.42 -18.97
C LEU A 284 -23.87 14.74 -20.28
N GLY A 285 -24.02 16.04 -20.56
CA GLY A 285 -24.55 16.52 -21.83
C GLY A 285 -23.74 16.05 -23.05
N LYS A 286 -24.34 16.08 -24.22
CA LYS A 286 -23.72 15.63 -25.48
C LYS A 286 -22.37 16.32 -25.72
N ASP A 287 -22.27 17.61 -25.45
CA ASP A 287 -21.06 18.42 -25.67
C ASP A 287 -20.05 18.32 -24.49
N GLU A 288 -20.41 17.61 -23.41
CA GLU A 288 -19.58 17.44 -22.22
C GLU A 288 -19.08 16.01 -22.03
N GLN A 289 -19.30 15.11 -22.99
CA GLN A 289 -18.87 13.71 -22.89
C GLN A 289 -17.35 13.57 -22.68
N SER A 290 -16.55 14.48 -23.25
CA SER A 290 -15.09 14.53 -23.04
C SER A 290 -14.67 14.98 -21.63
N HIS A 291 -15.60 15.47 -20.80
CA HIS A 291 -15.33 15.83 -19.41
C HIS A 291 -15.32 14.61 -18.46
N LEU A 292 -15.74 13.42 -18.92
CA LEU A 292 -15.98 12.25 -18.07
C LEU A 292 -14.87 11.93 -17.07
N TYR A 293 -13.61 11.84 -17.53
CA TYR A 293 -12.51 11.48 -16.62
C TYR A 293 -12.27 12.54 -15.54
N ILE A 294 -12.42 13.82 -15.89
CA ILE A 294 -12.28 14.93 -14.95
C ILE A 294 -13.48 14.97 -14.00
N ALA A 295 -14.70 14.76 -14.51
CA ALA A 295 -15.92 14.73 -13.73
C ALA A 295 -15.90 13.54 -12.73
N TYR A 296 -15.48 12.37 -13.19
CA TYR A 296 -15.32 11.18 -12.33
C TYR A 296 -14.36 11.45 -11.17
N HIS A 297 -13.17 11.97 -11.47
CA HIS A 297 -12.18 12.27 -10.43
C HIS A 297 -12.69 13.33 -9.43
N ARG A 298 -13.29 14.42 -9.91
CA ARG A 298 -13.91 15.44 -9.05
C ARG A 298 -15.03 14.87 -8.17
N GLY A 299 -15.82 13.94 -8.72
CA GLY A 299 -16.85 13.24 -7.99
C GLY A 299 -16.27 12.36 -6.87
N LEU A 300 -15.23 11.60 -7.17
CA LEU A 300 -14.52 10.80 -6.16
C LEU A 300 -13.93 11.68 -5.04
N GLU A 301 -13.26 12.77 -5.42
CA GLU A 301 -12.74 13.72 -4.42
C GLU A 301 -13.85 14.29 -3.53
N ASN A 302 -15.00 14.65 -4.11
CA ASN A 302 -16.13 15.18 -3.36
C ASN A 302 -16.66 14.16 -2.35
N VAL A 303 -16.85 12.91 -2.76
CA VAL A 303 -17.27 11.82 -1.87
C VAL A 303 -16.26 11.61 -0.73
N CYS A 304 -14.98 11.50 -1.07
CA CYS A 304 -13.92 11.30 -0.07
C CYS A 304 -13.82 12.48 0.92
N LYS A 305 -13.96 13.73 0.45
CA LYS A 305 -14.01 14.92 1.32
C LYS A 305 -15.18 14.85 2.29
N ARG A 306 -16.37 14.51 1.80
CA ARG A 306 -17.58 14.38 2.65
C ARG A 306 -17.37 13.33 3.74
N ILE A 307 -16.80 12.17 3.39
CA ILE A 307 -16.50 11.10 4.34
C ILE A 307 -15.50 11.60 5.39
N ARG A 308 -14.40 12.22 4.98
CA ARG A 308 -13.38 12.73 5.92
C ARG A 308 -13.91 13.83 6.85
N MET A 309 -14.79 14.68 6.35
CA MET A 309 -15.42 15.70 7.19
C MET A 309 -16.34 15.09 8.25
N LYS A 310 -17.05 14.02 7.93
CA LYS A 310 -17.99 13.37 8.86
C LYS A 310 -17.30 12.34 9.77
N TYR A 311 -16.29 11.64 9.27
CA TYR A 311 -15.58 10.55 9.96
C TYR A 311 -14.06 10.76 9.92
N PRO A 312 -13.52 11.80 10.58
CA PRO A 312 -12.09 12.14 10.51
C PRO A 312 -11.17 11.06 11.10
N GLU A 313 -11.68 10.28 12.08
CA GLU A 313 -10.89 9.25 12.78
C GLU A 313 -10.93 7.88 12.09
N LEU A 314 -11.79 7.69 11.09
CA LEU A 314 -11.90 6.44 10.34
C LEU A 314 -10.61 6.19 9.56
N THR A 315 -9.97 5.05 9.79
CA THR A 315 -8.83 4.64 8.98
C THR A 315 -9.32 4.11 7.63
N MET A 316 -8.85 4.68 6.53
CA MET A 316 -9.18 4.22 5.18
C MET A 316 -7.92 3.78 4.42
N GLN A 317 -7.96 2.58 3.85
CA GLN A 317 -6.94 2.07 2.94
C GLN A 317 -7.41 2.18 1.49
N ALA A 318 -6.61 2.80 0.65
CA ALA A 318 -6.83 2.80 -0.79
C ALA A 318 -6.35 1.47 -1.40
N CYS A 319 -7.23 0.80 -2.14
CA CYS A 319 -6.93 -0.35 -2.98
C CYS A 319 -7.51 -0.11 -4.39
N ALA A 320 -6.85 -0.65 -5.40
CA ALA A 320 -7.35 -0.69 -6.76
C ALA A 320 -6.64 -1.84 -7.49
N SER A 321 -7.01 -3.08 -7.19
CA SER A 321 -6.23 -4.29 -7.50
C SER A 321 -4.78 -4.10 -7.02
N GLY A 322 -4.60 -3.87 -5.73
CA GLY A 322 -3.32 -3.44 -5.17
C GLY A 322 -3.09 -1.94 -5.31
N GLY A 323 -1.87 -1.56 -5.70
CA GLY A 323 -1.40 -0.18 -5.79
C GLY A 323 -1.89 0.63 -6.99
N GLY A 324 -2.97 0.21 -7.64
CA GLY A 324 -3.44 0.80 -8.91
C GLY A 324 -3.84 2.28 -8.85
N ARG A 325 -3.95 2.89 -7.66
CA ARG A 325 -4.22 4.33 -7.50
C ARG A 325 -3.44 4.99 -6.36
N VAL A 326 -2.22 4.55 -6.17
CA VAL A 326 -1.29 5.19 -5.23
C VAL A 326 -0.75 6.47 -5.88
N ASN A 327 -1.18 7.63 -5.36
CA ASN A 327 -0.75 8.95 -5.83
C ASN A 327 -1.05 10.04 -4.80
N TYR A 328 -0.39 11.17 -4.90
CA TYR A 328 -0.57 12.31 -4.00
C TYR A 328 -1.89 13.08 -4.17
N GLY A 329 -2.68 12.78 -5.20
CA GLY A 329 -4.04 13.31 -5.37
C GLY A 329 -5.05 12.65 -4.44
N LEU A 330 -4.88 11.35 -4.14
CA LEU A 330 -5.79 10.57 -3.29
C LEU A 330 -5.30 10.39 -1.84
N LEU A 331 -3.99 10.43 -1.58
CA LEU A 331 -3.44 10.33 -0.21
C LEU A 331 -4.07 11.29 0.82
N PRO A 332 -4.54 12.51 0.48
CA PRO A 332 -5.25 13.35 1.43
C PRO A 332 -6.52 12.73 2.02
N TYR A 333 -7.06 11.72 1.36
CA TYR A 333 -8.31 11.05 1.76
C TYR A 333 -8.08 9.66 2.35
N PHE A 334 -6.87 9.09 2.23
CA PHE A 334 -6.56 7.74 2.68
C PHE A 334 -5.39 7.75 3.66
N ASP A 335 -5.48 6.91 4.69
CA ASP A 335 -4.44 6.77 5.72
C ASP A 335 -3.28 5.92 5.24
N GLU A 336 -3.57 4.98 4.35
CA GLU A 336 -2.62 4.02 3.78
C GLU A 336 -3.14 3.46 2.47
N PHE A 337 -2.30 2.67 1.79
CA PHE A 337 -2.66 1.98 0.56
C PHE A 337 -2.18 0.52 0.58
N TRP A 338 -2.91 -0.33 -0.14
CA TRP A 338 -2.48 -1.69 -0.43
C TRP A 338 -1.44 -1.65 -1.55
N THR A 339 -0.21 -2.05 -1.24
CA THR A 339 0.95 -1.87 -2.14
C THR A 339 0.82 -2.70 -3.41
N SER A 340 0.39 -3.95 -3.28
CA SER A 340 0.18 -4.88 -4.39
C SER A 340 -0.63 -6.09 -3.93
N ASP A 341 -1.47 -6.62 -4.82
CA ASP A 341 -2.13 -7.92 -4.64
C ASP A 341 -1.15 -9.09 -4.73
N ASP A 342 0.03 -8.87 -5.31
CA ASP A 342 1.11 -9.84 -5.25
C ASP A 342 1.79 -9.78 -3.88
N THR A 343 1.54 -10.82 -3.08
CA THR A 343 2.04 -10.98 -1.72
C THR A 343 3.28 -11.85 -1.61
N ASP A 344 3.85 -12.28 -2.74
CA ASP A 344 5.13 -13.01 -2.75
C ASP A 344 6.25 -12.16 -2.13
N ALA A 345 6.86 -12.65 -1.05
CA ALA A 345 7.80 -11.87 -0.27
C ALA A 345 9.04 -11.43 -1.07
N LEU A 346 9.53 -12.26 -2.02
CA LEU A 346 10.65 -11.87 -2.87
C LEU A 346 10.25 -10.72 -3.81
N GLN A 347 9.09 -10.83 -4.46
CA GLN A 347 8.60 -9.77 -5.36
C GLN A 347 8.25 -8.49 -4.60
N ARG A 348 7.76 -8.62 -3.36
CA ARG A 348 7.44 -7.46 -2.49
C ARG A 348 8.69 -6.64 -2.15
N ILE A 349 9.88 -7.21 -2.09
CA ILE A 349 11.12 -6.43 -1.92
C ILE A 349 11.27 -5.42 -3.05
N TYR A 350 11.09 -5.84 -4.31
CA TYR A 350 11.18 -4.95 -5.48
C TYR A 350 10.05 -3.91 -5.49
N MET A 351 8.83 -4.32 -5.20
CA MET A 351 7.65 -3.43 -5.18
C MET A 351 7.76 -2.38 -4.07
N GLN A 352 8.09 -2.80 -2.85
CA GLN A 352 8.24 -1.90 -1.70
C GLN A 352 9.45 -0.96 -1.88
N TRP A 353 10.53 -1.45 -2.47
CA TRP A 353 11.66 -0.62 -2.87
C TRP A 353 11.23 0.49 -3.83
N GLY A 354 10.58 0.14 -4.94
CA GLY A 354 10.08 1.09 -5.93
C GLY A 354 9.10 2.11 -5.33
N THR A 355 8.14 1.63 -4.54
CA THR A 355 7.15 2.47 -3.85
C THR A 355 7.81 3.45 -2.89
N SER A 356 8.87 3.03 -2.19
CA SER A 356 9.60 3.85 -1.22
C SER A 356 10.35 5.05 -1.82
N TYR A 357 10.44 5.17 -3.13
CA TYR A 357 11.01 6.38 -3.73
C TYR A 357 10.17 7.62 -3.43
N PHE A 358 8.86 7.45 -3.36
CA PHE A 358 7.94 8.58 -3.18
C PHE A 358 7.08 8.48 -1.92
N PHE A 359 6.75 7.26 -1.46
CA PHE A 359 5.73 7.06 -0.42
C PHE A 359 6.32 6.49 0.88
N PRO A 360 5.94 7.05 2.05
CA PRO A 360 6.47 6.62 3.34
C PRO A 360 5.94 5.26 3.78
N ALA A 361 6.73 4.54 4.58
CA ALA A 361 6.39 3.21 5.08
C ALA A 361 5.07 3.16 5.88
N ILE A 362 4.69 4.23 6.56
CA ILE A 362 3.41 4.32 7.28
C ILE A 362 2.19 4.13 6.36
N GLY A 363 2.29 4.58 5.09
CA GLY A 363 1.23 4.41 4.10
C GLY A 363 1.30 3.07 3.35
N MET A 364 2.41 2.36 3.41
CA MET A 364 2.71 1.20 2.59
C MET A 364 2.37 -0.10 3.32
N ALA A 365 1.17 -0.64 3.09
CA ALA A 365 0.74 -1.91 3.70
C ALA A 365 1.55 -3.09 3.16
N SER A 366 2.06 -3.92 4.09
CA SER A 366 2.87 -5.09 3.81
C SER A 366 2.46 -6.25 4.71
N HIS A 367 2.06 -7.37 4.10
CA HIS A 367 1.45 -8.48 4.82
C HIS A 367 2.29 -9.76 4.73
N ILE A 368 2.29 -10.52 5.83
CA ILE A 368 2.76 -11.91 5.87
C ILE A 368 1.70 -12.76 5.17
N SER A 369 2.08 -13.42 4.07
CA SER A 369 1.22 -14.28 3.26
C SER A 369 1.51 -15.78 3.48
N ALA A 370 0.71 -16.65 2.87
CA ALA A 370 0.89 -18.10 2.90
C ALA A 370 2.13 -18.57 2.13
N ALA A 371 2.59 -19.79 2.41
CA ALA A 371 3.55 -20.53 1.60
C ALA A 371 3.04 -21.98 1.42
N PRO A 372 2.97 -22.48 0.17
CA PRO A 372 3.28 -21.77 -1.07
C PRO A 372 2.42 -20.52 -1.27
N ASN A 373 3.00 -19.47 -1.87
CA ASN A 373 2.24 -18.29 -2.27
C ASN A 373 1.25 -18.67 -3.37
N HIS A 374 0.01 -18.18 -3.32
CA HIS A 374 -1.01 -18.63 -4.25
C HIS A 374 -0.97 -17.98 -5.64
N GLN A 375 -0.16 -16.94 -5.84
CA GLN A 375 0.06 -16.35 -7.16
C GLN A 375 1.30 -16.92 -7.84
N THR A 376 2.43 -16.94 -7.13
CA THR A 376 3.73 -17.36 -7.68
C THR A 376 4.06 -18.81 -7.42
N PHE A 377 3.31 -19.49 -6.54
CA PHE A 377 3.56 -20.86 -6.05
C PHE A 377 4.93 -21.06 -5.39
N ARG A 378 5.61 -19.97 -5.05
CA ARG A 378 6.91 -20.00 -4.38
C ARG A 378 6.75 -20.31 -2.90
N THR A 379 7.60 -21.20 -2.39
CA THR A 379 7.68 -21.54 -0.98
C THR A 379 8.82 -20.77 -0.34
N ILE A 380 8.50 -19.72 0.40
CA ILE A 380 9.45 -18.85 1.11
C ILE A 380 9.32 -19.09 2.60
N PRO A 381 10.45 -19.24 3.35
CA PRO A 381 10.44 -19.42 4.79
C PRO A 381 9.66 -18.33 5.53
N LEU A 382 8.97 -18.68 6.61
CA LEU A 382 8.13 -17.76 7.37
C LEU A 382 8.93 -16.56 7.89
N LYS A 383 10.15 -16.79 8.43
CA LYS A 383 11.01 -15.68 8.86
C LYS A 383 11.24 -14.64 7.76
N TYR A 384 11.53 -15.08 6.54
CA TYR A 384 11.77 -14.15 5.42
C TYR A 384 10.50 -13.35 5.08
N ARG A 385 9.33 -14.01 5.04
CA ARG A 385 8.03 -13.35 4.83
C ARG A 385 7.73 -12.31 5.91
N ILE A 386 8.03 -12.63 7.16
CA ILE A 386 7.91 -11.72 8.30
C ILE A 386 8.84 -10.51 8.11
N ASP A 387 10.12 -10.74 7.86
CA ASP A 387 11.13 -9.67 7.78
C ASP A 387 10.85 -8.71 6.60
N VAL A 388 10.30 -9.22 5.50
CA VAL A 388 9.84 -8.36 4.38
C VAL A 388 8.61 -7.55 4.80
N ALA A 389 7.63 -8.18 5.44
CA ALA A 389 6.43 -7.48 5.88
C ALA A 389 6.71 -6.40 6.93
N MET A 390 7.68 -6.61 7.81
CA MET A 390 8.10 -5.65 8.85
C MET A 390 8.79 -4.40 8.28
N SER A 391 9.22 -4.40 7.02
CA SER A 391 9.83 -3.21 6.39
C SER A 391 8.81 -2.17 5.89
N GLY A 392 7.52 -2.43 6.07
CA GLY A 392 6.41 -1.52 5.82
C GLY A 392 5.44 -1.49 7.00
N ARG A 393 4.18 -1.15 6.74
CA ARG A 393 3.10 -1.27 7.74
C ARG A 393 2.69 -2.75 7.85
N LEU A 394 3.15 -3.39 8.91
CA LEU A 394 2.96 -4.82 9.14
C LEU A 394 1.49 -5.21 9.22
N GLY A 395 1.13 -6.25 8.50
CA GLY A 395 -0.12 -7.00 8.63
C GLY A 395 0.07 -8.46 8.25
N MET A 396 -1.04 -9.19 8.24
CA MET A 396 -1.10 -10.59 7.84
C MET A 396 -2.25 -10.79 6.85
N GLU A 397 -2.07 -11.69 5.89
CA GLU A 397 -3.09 -12.10 4.93
C GLU A 397 -2.93 -13.61 4.69
N ILE A 398 -3.33 -14.38 5.66
CA ILE A 398 -3.12 -15.83 5.74
C ILE A 398 -4.27 -16.45 6.53
N GLN A 399 -4.50 -17.77 6.37
CA GLN A 399 -5.43 -18.52 7.23
C GLN A 399 -4.68 -19.08 8.44
N PRO A 400 -4.85 -18.50 9.65
CA PRO A 400 -4.06 -18.89 10.82
C PRO A 400 -4.28 -20.34 11.29
N LYS A 401 -5.45 -20.93 11.00
CA LYS A 401 -5.71 -22.35 11.35
C LYS A 401 -4.80 -23.34 10.61
N ASN A 402 -4.19 -22.90 9.49
CA ASN A 402 -3.26 -23.71 8.71
C ASN A 402 -1.81 -23.58 9.19
N MET A 403 -1.54 -22.69 10.15
CA MET A 403 -0.23 -22.50 10.76
C MET A 403 -0.02 -23.49 11.90
N THR A 404 1.22 -23.97 12.04
CA THR A 404 1.64 -24.72 13.22
C THR A 404 1.75 -23.82 14.45
N ASP A 405 1.80 -24.42 15.64
CA ASP A 405 1.96 -23.65 16.87
C ASP A 405 3.31 -22.90 16.91
N ASP A 406 4.39 -23.50 16.39
CA ASP A 406 5.70 -22.86 16.27
C ASP A 406 5.66 -21.65 15.32
N GLU A 407 4.92 -21.75 14.21
CA GLU A 407 4.73 -20.63 13.28
C GLU A 407 3.92 -19.49 13.91
N LYS A 408 2.87 -19.82 14.67
CA LYS A 408 2.09 -18.82 15.42
C LYS A 408 2.94 -18.15 16.49
N GLU A 409 3.78 -18.91 17.19
CA GLU A 409 4.69 -18.37 18.21
C GLU A 409 5.74 -17.44 17.59
N LEU A 410 6.29 -17.82 16.41
CA LEU A 410 7.22 -16.95 15.68
C LEU A 410 6.52 -15.63 15.26
N CYS A 411 5.29 -15.70 14.76
CA CYS A 411 4.51 -14.50 14.44
C CYS A 411 4.20 -13.65 15.68
N ARG A 412 3.85 -14.28 16.80
CA ARG A 412 3.60 -13.58 18.07
C ARG A 412 4.83 -12.79 18.53
N LYS A 413 6.00 -13.42 18.48
CA LYS A 413 7.28 -12.78 18.79
C LYS A 413 7.54 -11.61 17.83
N ALA A 414 7.39 -11.82 16.54
CA ALA A 414 7.61 -10.81 15.51
C ALA A 414 6.68 -9.60 15.66
N ILE A 415 5.41 -9.84 15.99
CA ILE A 415 4.43 -8.78 16.26
C ILE A 415 4.84 -7.95 17.49
N ALA A 416 5.32 -8.61 18.56
CA ALA A 416 5.81 -7.91 19.75
C ALA A 416 7.04 -7.05 19.44
N GLU A 417 8.02 -7.60 18.72
CA GLU A 417 9.22 -6.88 18.27
C GLU A 417 8.87 -5.73 17.29
N TYR A 418 7.90 -5.95 16.38
CA TYR A 418 7.46 -4.88 15.48
C TYR A 418 6.79 -3.72 16.23
N LYS A 419 6.02 -3.98 17.28
CA LYS A 419 5.44 -2.91 18.12
C LYS A 419 6.51 -2.02 18.73
N GLU A 420 7.66 -2.57 19.08
CA GLU A 420 8.81 -1.81 19.59
C GLU A 420 9.43 -0.92 18.49
N ILE A 421 9.66 -1.48 17.31
CA ILE A 421 10.33 -0.78 16.21
C ILE A 421 9.38 0.02 15.31
N ARG A 422 8.07 -0.18 15.42
CA ARG A 422 7.04 0.47 14.58
C ARG A 422 7.18 1.98 14.46
N PRO A 423 7.48 2.74 15.53
CA PRO A 423 7.70 4.18 15.41
C PRO A 423 8.87 4.52 14.48
N VAL A 424 9.96 3.77 14.54
CA VAL A 424 11.12 3.99 13.67
C VAL A 424 10.80 3.63 12.22
N VAL A 425 10.12 2.51 11.97
CA VAL A 425 9.77 2.07 10.61
C VAL A 425 8.76 3.02 9.97
N GLN A 426 7.69 3.38 10.68
CA GLN A 426 6.60 4.17 10.12
C GLN A 426 6.91 5.67 10.05
N MET A 427 7.70 6.21 10.99
CA MET A 427 7.98 7.64 11.09
C MET A 427 9.43 8.02 10.74
N GLY A 428 10.32 7.05 10.68
CA GLY A 428 11.73 7.27 10.41
C GLY A 428 12.05 7.65 8.97
N ASP A 429 13.27 8.07 8.78
CA ASP A 429 13.87 8.39 7.50
C ASP A 429 14.45 7.15 6.83
N ILE A 430 14.11 6.95 5.57
CA ILE A 430 14.62 5.81 4.79
C ILE A 430 16.01 6.08 4.23
N TYR A 431 16.86 5.05 4.27
CA TYR A 431 18.13 4.96 3.56
C TYR A 431 18.21 3.61 2.84
N ARG A 432 18.19 3.64 1.52
CA ARG A 432 18.37 2.45 0.68
C ARG A 432 19.88 2.20 0.52
N LEU A 433 20.34 0.98 0.81
CA LEU A 433 21.78 0.66 0.93
C LEU A 433 22.27 -0.27 -0.19
N LEU A 434 21.60 -1.42 -0.39
CA LEU A 434 21.88 -2.33 -1.50
C LEU A 434 20.62 -2.48 -2.34
N SER A 435 20.68 -2.05 -3.59
CA SER A 435 19.55 -2.11 -4.50
C SER A 435 19.27 -3.54 -4.94
N PRO A 436 18.01 -4.00 -4.94
CA PRO A 436 17.66 -5.30 -5.52
C PRO A 436 17.93 -5.37 -7.02
N TYR A 437 18.13 -4.24 -7.70
CA TYR A 437 18.42 -4.16 -9.13
C TYR A 437 19.92 -4.21 -9.47
N ASP A 438 20.82 -4.13 -8.48
CA ASP A 438 22.27 -4.13 -8.68
C ASP A 438 22.87 -5.50 -9.00
N LYS A 439 22.03 -6.55 -9.07
CA LYS A 439 22.43 -7.95 -9.33
C LYS A 439 23.49 -8.50 -8.37
N LEU A 440 23.54 -7.96 -7.16
CA LEU A 440 24.41 -8.45 -6.09
C LEU A 440 23.83 -9.67 -5.36
N GLY A 441 22.61 -10.10 -5.71
CA GLY A 441 21.91 -11.20 -5.06
C GLY A 441 21.42 -10.88 -3.63
N ALA A 442 21.49 -9.63 -3.21
CA ALA A 442 21.00 -9.15 -1.92
C ALA A 442 20.41 -7.75 -2.04
N ALA A 443 19.50 -7.40 -1.13
CA ALA A 443 18.97 -6.06 -0.96
C ALA A 443 19.06 -5.63 0.50
N SER A 444 19.17 -4.33 0.75
CA SER A 444 19.23 -3.79 2.10
C SER A 444 18.74 -2.35 2.15
N LEU A 445 17.99 -2.04 3.18
CA LEU A 445 17.57 -0.67 3.51
C LEU A 445 17.55 -0.50 5.04
N MET A 446 17.44 0.74 5.48
CA MET A 446 17.24 1.04 6.90
C MET A 446 16.32 2.25 7.09
N TYR A 447 15.68 2.27 8.24
CA TYR A 447 14.96 3.44 8.76
C TYR A 447 15.69 3.97 9.98
N VAL A 448 15.82 5.28 10.07
CA VAL A 448 16.47 5.98 11.19
C VAL A 448 15.46 6.94 11.81
N SER A 449 15.31 6.91 13.14
CA SER A 449 14.45 7.85 13.86
C SER A 449 14.85 9.30 13.58
N PRO A 450 13.92 10.27 13.67
CA PRO A 450 14.25 11.68 13.47
C PRO A 450 15.36 12.18 14.41
N GLU A 451 15.40 11.67 15.64
CA GLU A 451 16.40 11.99 16.68
C GLU A 451 17.73 11.27 16.45
N LYS A 452 17.77 10.30 15.53
CA LYS A 452 18.91 9.42 15.22
C LYS A 452 19.39 8.55 16.40
N ASP A 453 18.54 8.39 17.42
CA ASP A 453 18.80 7.54 18.58
C ASP A 453 18.53 6.07 18.32
N LYS A 454 17.67 5.77 17.31
CA LYS A 454 17.25 4.43 16.94
C LYS A 454 17.28 4.22 15.44
N ALA A 455 17.61 2.99 15.02
CA ALA A 455 17.51 2.61 13.62
C ALA A 455 17.09 1.14 13.47
N VAL A 456 16.41 0.83 12.37
CA VAL A 456 16.07 -0.55 12.00
C VAL A 456 16.65 -0.83 10.63
N PHE A 457 17.52 -1.81 10.58
CA PHE A 457 18.23 -2.23 9.39
C PHE A 457 17.66 -3.54 8.89
N TYR A 458 17.40 -3.64 7.59
CA TYR A 458 16.90 -4.81 6.89
C TYR A 458 17.89 -5.28 5.85
N TRP A 459 18.07 -6.59 5.77
CA TRP A 459 18.86 -7.24 4.75
C TRP A 459 18.17 -8.52 4.28
N TRP A 460 18.11 -8.72 2.97
CA TRP A 460 17.49 -9.88 2.34
C TRP A 460 18.40 -10.46 1.27
N LYS A 461 18.57 -11.79 1.28
CA LYS A 461 19.19 -12.53 0.19
C LYS A 461 18.14 -12.79 -0.88
N LEU A 462 18.41 -12.40 -2.12
CA LEU A 462 17.47 -12.50 -3.23
C LEU A 462 17.71 -13.78 -4.05
N GLU A 463 18.99 -14.13 -4.21
CA GLU A 463 19.44 -15.30 -5.00
C GLU A 463 20.59 -15.98 -4.28
N HIS A 464 20.75 -17.27 -4.54
CA HIS A 464 21.87 -18.04 -4.01
C HIS A 464 22.81 -18.45 -5.13
N PHE A 465 24.05 -17.94 -5.07
CA PHE A 465 25.14 -18.39 -5.94
C PHE A 465 26.19 -19.12 -5.10
N MET A 466 26.73 -20.20 -5.65
CA MET A 466 27.81 -20.92 -5.00
C MET A 466 29.07 -20.02 -4.93
N ASN A 467 29.73 -20.00 -3.76
CA ASN A 467 30.93 -19.19 -3.52
C ASN A 467 30.74 -17.67 -3.71
N GLN A 468 29.53 -17.16 -3.54
CA GLN A 468 29.26 -15.74 -3.60
C GLN A 468 29.80 -15.04 -2.36
N HIS A 469 30.62 -14.01 -2.55
CA HIS A 469 30.98 -13.05 -1.52
C HIS A 469 30.06 -11.83 -1.63
N LEU A 470 29.26 -11.60 -0.60
CA LEU A 470 28.44 -10.41 -0.51
C LEU A 470 29.23 -9.26 0.12
N PRO A 471 29.06 -8.02 -0.36
CA PRO A 471 29.80 -6.90 0.19
C PRO A 471 29.37 -6.61 1.63
N ARG A 472 30.25 -5.97 2.40
CA ARG A 472 29.85 -5.34 3.65
C ARG A 472 28.80 -4.28 3.36
N VAL A 473 27.80 -4.19 4.21
CA VAL A 473 26.73 -3.19 4.05
C VAL A 473 27.07 -1.98 4.89
N VAL A 474 27.40 -0.89 4.20
CA VAL A 474 27.66 0.41 4.83
C VAL A 474 26.34 1.07 5.17
N MET A 475 26.16 1.46 6.43
CA MET A 475 24.96 2.11 6.92
C MET A 475 24.94 3.60 6.58
N ALA A 476 23.79 4.25 6.72
CA ALA A 476 23.63 5.67 6.43
C ALA A 476 22.66 6.33 7.43
N GLY A 477 22.78 7.65 7.59
CA GLY A 477 21.86 8.46 8.37
C GLY A 477 22.05 8.45 9.89
N LEU A 478 22.94 7.64 10.42
CA LEU A 478 23.25 7.61 11.84
C LEU A 478 23.98 8.90 12.31
N ASN A 479 23.98 9.15 13.61
CA ASN A 479 24.83 10.19 14.19
C ASN A 479 26.26 9.65 14.33
N SER A 480 27.24 10.29 13.71
CA SER A 480 28.65 9.86 13.72
C SER A 480 29.26 9.81 15.13
N GLU A 481 28.80 10.71 16.00
CA GLU A 481 29.32 10.87 17.37
C GLU A 481 28.68 9.91 18.37
N SER A 482 27.53 9.31 18.01
CA SER A 482 26.79 8.40 18.88
C SER A 482 27.31 6.98 18.77
N ARG A 483 27.03 6.18 19.80
CA ARG A 483 27.35 4.76 19.86
C ARG A 483 26.06 3.95 19.88
N TYR A 484 25.98 2.89 19.08
CA TYR A 484 24.79 2.08 18.91
C TYR A 484 25.04 0.65 19.31
N ARG A 485 24.17 0.11 20.17
CA ARG A 485 24.09 -1.33 20.45
C ARG A 485 23.24 -2.00 19.39
N ILE A 486 23.70 -3.15 18.87
CA ILE A 486 23.02 -3.90 17.83
C ILE A 486 22.34 -5.13 18.44
N ARG A 487 21.07 -5.33 18.08
CA ARG A 487 20.27 -6.51 18.43
C ARG A 487 19.58 -7.07 17.19
N GLU A 488 19.65 -8.39 16.97
CA GLU A 488 18.90 -9.06 15.89
C GLU A 488 17.46 -9.33 16.33
N LEU A 489 16.50 -8.96 15.48
CA LEU A 489 15.07 -9.25 15.62
C LEU A 489 14.70 -10.54 14.87
N ASN A 490 13.61 -11.20 15.28
CA ASN A 490 13.10 -12.43 14.66
C ASN A 490 14.15 -13.53 14.51
N ARG A 491 15.12 -13.58 15.41
CA ARG A 491 16.18 -14.58 15.36
C ARG A 491 15.61 -15.99 15.52
N ILE A 492 15.93 -16.84 14.55
CA ILE A 492 15.61 -18.29 14.56
C ILE A 492 16.85 -19.15 14.76
N ASP A 493 18.06 -18.58 14.61
CA ASP A 493 19.32 -19.28 14.75
C ASP A 493 19.61 -19.63 16.22
N LYS A 494 20.24 -20.77 16.42
CA LYS A 494 20.69 -21.22 17.73
C LYS A 494 21.73 -20.26 18.33
N TYR A 495 22.61 -19.77 17.48
CA TYR A 495 23.71 -18.90 17.89
C TYR A 495 23.45 -17.46 17.46
N PRO A 496 23.79 -16.47 18.31
CA PRO A 496 23.70 -15.07 17.95
C PRO A 496 24.74 -14.69 16.88
N LEU A 497 24.48 -13.60 16.19
CA LEU A 497 25.46 -12.99 15.29
C LEU A 497 26.71 -12.58 16.06
N SER A 498 27.90 -12.60 15.42
CA SER A 498 29.15 -12.27 16.07
C SER A 498 29.21 -10.86 16.67
N PHE A 499 28.38 -9.95 16.15
CA PHE A 499 28.25 -8.57 16.62
C PHE A 499 27.00 -8.30 17.47
N GLU A 500 26.22 -9.34 17.80
CA GLU A 500 25.04 -9.24 18.69
C GLU A 500 25.42 -8.66 20.05
N GLY A 501 24.70 -7.64 20.50
CA GLY A 501 24.95 -6.95 21.76
C GLY A 501 26.20 -6.05 21.77
N GLN A 502 27.01 -6.06 20.71
CA GLN A 502 28.19 -5.19 20.61
C GLN A 502 27.77 -3.73 20.34
N VAL A 503 28.65 -2.82 20.69
CA VAL A 503 28.45 -1.38 20.57
C VAL A 503 29.45 -0.82 19.56
N PHE A 504 28.95 -0.16 18.52
CA PHE A 504 29.77 0.48 17.49
C PHE A 504 29.47 1.98 17.43
N SER A 505 30.45 2.80 17.05
CA SER A 505 30.18 4.20 16.74
C SER A 505 29.42 4.32 15.42
N GLY A 506 28.54 5.34 15.31
CA GLY A 506 27.88 5.64 14.06
C GLY A 506 28.87 5.91 12.93
N ALA A 507 29.97 6.59 13.22
CA ALA A 507 31.07 6.80 12.27
C ALA A 507 31.61 5.47 11.71
N TYR A 508 31.86 4.47 12.58
CA TYR A 508 32.33 3.15 12.13
C TYR A 508 31.31 2.45 11.23
N LEU A 509 30.03 2.43 11.63
CA LEU A 509 28.96 1.78 10.86
C LEU A 509 28.75 2.44 9.49
N MET A 510 28.91 3.76 9.41
CA MET A 510 28.77 4.53 8.17
C MET A 510 30.04 4.52 7.28
N ALA A 511 31.20 4.16 7.81
CA ALA A 511 32.43 4.06 7.03
C ALA A 511 32.78 2.62 6.62
N ASN A 512 32.67 1.67 7.56
CA ASN A 512 33.09 0.28 7.36
C ASN A 512 31.93 -0.69 7.16
N GLY A 513 30.72 -0.36 7.66
CA GLY A 513 29.55 -1.22 7.61
C GLY A 513 29.73 -2.54 8.36
N LEU A 514 28.82 -3.47 8.10
CA LEU A 514 28.82 -4.81 8.67
C LEU A 514 28.84 -5.88 7.58
N GLU A 515 29.56 -6.97 7.84
CA GLU A 515 29.42 -8.20 7.09
C GLU A 515 28.20 -8.96 7.64
N ILE A 516 27.19 -9.18 6.79
CA ILE A 516 25.94 -9.81 7.22
C ILE A 516 25.99 -11.30 6.92
N PRO A 517 26.06 -12.17 7.95
CA PRO A 517 26.00 -13.61 7.75
C PRO A 517 24.61 -14.04 7.26
N TYR A 518 24.58 -14.78 6.16
CA TYR A 518 23.32 -15.23 5.54
C TYR A 518 23.06 -16.73 5.72
N ASN A 519 24.00 -17.48 6.32
CA ASN A 519 23.86 -18.92 6.55
C ASN A 519 23.15 -19.19 7.87
N HIS A 520 21.85 -19.45 7.80
CA HIS A 520 21.05 -19.89 8.95
C HIS A 520 21.22 -21.38 9.26
N ASN A 521 21.70 -22.15 8.29
CA ASN A 521 21.85 -23.60 8.44
C ASN A 521 23.16 -24.07 7.79
N VAL A 522 24.16 -24.31 8.63
CA VAL A 522 25.50 -24.74 8.20
C VAL A 522 25.45 -26.17 7.65
N ASP A 523 24.60 -27.03 8.23
CA ASP A 523 24.49 -28.45 7.86
C ASP A 523 23.72 -28.67 6.55
N LYS A 524 22.90 -27.71 6.16
CA LYS A 524 22.07 -27.76 4.94
C LYS A 524 22.12 -26.42 4.19
N PRO A 525 23.25 -26.10 3.53
CA PRO A 525 23.45 -24.79 2.87
C PRO A 525 22.38 -24.44 1.83
N GLN A 526 21.77 -25.43 1.16
CA GLN A 526 20.69 -25.26 0.21
C GLN A 526 19.40 -24.68 0.85
N LYS A 527 19.27 -24.74 2.18
CA LYS A 527 18.17 -24.12 2.93
C LYS A 527 18.41 -22.64 3.25
N ASN A 528 19.54 -22.09 2.86
CA ASN A 528 19.90 -20.69 3.05
C ASN A 528 19.45 -19.78 1.89
N GLU A 529 18.75 -20.31 0.89
CA GLU A 529 17.97 -19.50 -0.04
C GLU A 529 16.91 -18.73 0.73
N TYR A 530 16.65 -17.48 0.36
CA TYR A 530 15.72 -16.60 1.09
C TYR A 530 16.10 -16.40 2.58
N SER A 531 17.38 -16.13 2.85
CA SER A 531 17.83 -15.69 4.18
C SER A 531 17.57 -14.20 4.38
N SER A 532 17.25 -13.81 5.60
CA SER A 532 17.04 -12.40 5.96
C SER A 532 17.54 -12.08 7.37
N ARG A 533 17.88 -10.80 7.58
CA ARG A 533 18.28 -10.26 8.88
C ARG A 533 17.57 -8.93 9.12
N VAL A 534 17.09 -8.75 10.32
CA VAL A 534 16.59 -7.46 10.82
C VAL A 534 17.38 -7.10 12.04
N LEU A 535 18.04 -5.94 12.01
CA LEU A 535 18.84 -5.45 13.12
C LEU A 535 18.22 -4.18 13.69
N TYR A 536 18.07 -4.14 15.00
CA TYR A 536 17.69 -2.94 15.74
C TYR A 536 18.94 -2.33 16.36
N LEU A 537 19.12 -1.07 16.09
CA LEU A 537 20.21 -0.26 16.61
C LEU A 537 19.63 0.75 17.59
N GLU A 538 20.19 0.82 18.78
CA GLU A 538 19.76 1.74 19.82
C GLU A 538 20.98 2.47 20.38
N GLU A 539 20.90 3.81 20.46
CA GLU A 539 21.95 4.63 21.05
C GLU A 539 22.14 4.23 22.52
N VAL A 540 23.38 4.09 22.91
CA VAL A 540 23.75 3.85 24.30
C VAL A 540 24.44 5.09 24.85
N ASP A 541 24.13 5.40 26.10
CA ASP A 541 24.75 6.53 26.80
C ASP A 541 26.30 6.45 26.74
N LYS A 542 26.94 7.62 26.73
CA LYS A 542 28.38 7.78 26.61
C LYS A 542 29.13 7.21 27.79
#